data_7b3f91302847a9013d94e31d757098c6
#
_entry.id   7b3f91302847a9013d94e31d757098c6
#
_cell.length_a   1.000
_cell.length_b   1.000
_cell.length_c   1.000
_cell.angle_alpha   90.00
_cell.angle_beta   90.00
_cell.angle_gamma   90.00
#
_symmetry.space_group_name_H-M   'P 1'
#
loop_
_entity.id
_entity.type
_entity.pdbx_description
1 polymer ?
#
loop_
_entity_poly.entity_id
_entity_poly.type
_entity_poly.pdbx_seq_one_letter_code
_entity_poly.pdbx_strand_id
1 'polypeptide(L)'
;GGTIYQDLSLRQQPTLNHMQLSENRSDPCHKISSLNNSLLYNILGETHVVNSFHHQCIKKLGKNLIASYTSSDKVTEAIEYPNRPFTVGVQWHPECMLDDKAMLEIFYCFIEQSARTKH
;
A
#
# COMPACT_ATOMS: atom_id res chain seq x y z
N GLY A 1 13.40 -13.24 1.05
CA GLY A 1 12.61 -14.15 0.40
C GLY A 1 11.11 -14.18 0.64
N GLY A 2 10.38 -13.14 0.23
CA GLY A 2 8.93 -13.19 0.20
C GLY A 2 8.39 -13.88 -1.04
N THR A 3 7.10 -14.18 -1.03
CA THR A 3 6.39 -14.77 -2.18
C THR A 3 5.11 -14.01 -2.44
N ILE A 4 4.58 -14.16 -3.65
CA ILE A 4 3.32 -13.53 -4.06
C ILE A 4 2.36 -14.59 -4.59
N TYR A 5 1.06 -14.29 -4.53
CA TYR A 5 0.08 -15.01 -5.33
C TYR A 5 0.15 -14.49 -6.76
N GLN A 6 0.28 -15.38 -7.73
CA GLN A 6 0.32 -15.01 -9.14
C GLN A 6 -1.00 -14.36 -9.59
N ASP A 7 -2.09 -14.71 -8.94
CA ASP A 7 -3.40 -14.12 -9.16
C ASP A 7 -4.20 -14.20 -7.87
N LEU A 8 -5.00 -13.17 -7.60
CA LEU A 8 -5.83 -13.12 -6.40
C LEU A 8 -6.81 -14.29 -6.30
N SER A 9 -7.22 -14.85 -7.44
CA SER A 9 -8.12 -16.01 -7.48
C SER A 9 -7.50 -17.27 -6.87
N LEU A 10 -6.18 -17.31 -6.72
CA LEU A 10 -5.47 -18.43 -6.11
C LEU A 10 -5.57 -18.46 -4.58
N ARG A 11 -6.04 -17.36 -3.97
CA ARG A 11 -6.28 -17.31 -2.54
C ARG A 11 -7.48 -18.18 -2.18
N GLN A 12 -7.43 -18.78 -0.98
CA GLN A 12 -8.53 -19.62 -0.47
C GLN A 12 -9.63 -18.81 0.20
N GLN A 13 -9.50 -17.49 0.25
CA GLN A 13 -10.44 -16.58 0.88
C GLN A 13 -11.14 -15.74 -0.19
N PRO A 14 -12.41 -15.32 0.05
CA PRO A 14 -13.07 -14.38 -0.86
C PRO A 14 -12.25 -13.10 -1.00
N THR A 15 -12.21 -12.55 -2.20
CA THR A 15 -11.47 -11.31 -2.48
C THR A 15 -12.40 -10.23 -2.99
N LEU A 16 -12.03 -8.98 -2.65
CA LEU A 16 -12.64 -7.81 -3.27
C LEU A 16 -12.16 -7.69 -4.73
N ASN A 17 -12.80 -6.82 -5.49
CA ASN A 17 -12.31 -6.50 -6.82
C ASN A 17 -11.12 -5.54 -6.70
N HIS A 18 -9.91 -6.06 -6.83
CA HIS A 18 -8.68 -5.27 -6.77
C HIS A 18 -8.27 -4.71 -8.13
N MET A 19 -9.03 -5.02 -9.18
CA MET A 19 -8.87 -4.41 -10.50
C MET A 19 -10.15 -3.63 -10.78
N GLN A 20 -10.18 -2.35 -10.40
CA GLN A 20 -11.40 -1.54 -10.48
C GLN A 20 -11.85 -1.34 -11.92
N LEU A 21 -13.17 -1.21 -12.09
CA LEU A 21 -13.79 -1.04 -13.40
C LEU A 21 -13.85 0.42 -13.84
N SER A 22 -13.61 1.37 -12.93
CA SER A 22 -13.62 2.79 -13.26
C SER A 22 -12.53 3.12 -14.27
N GLU A 23 -12.87 3.91 -15.29
CA GLU A 23 -11.91 4.42 -16.26
C GLU A 23 -11.01 5.49 -15.67
N ASN A 24 -11.48 6.19 -14.64
CA ASN A 24 -10.69 7.22 -13.96
C ASN A 24 -9.84 6.58 -12.86
N ARG A 25 -8.53 6.54 -13.08
CA ARG A 25 -7.61 5.90 -12.15
C ARG A 25 -7.47 6.64 -10.82
N SER A 26 -7.97 7.88 -10.73
CA SER A 26 -7.98 8.62 -9.46
C SER A 26 -9.14 8.24 -8.56
N ASP A 27 -10.13 7.49 -9.06
CA ASP A 27 -11.29 7.10 -8.26
C ASP A 27 -10.90 6.10 -7.17
N PRO A 28 -11.27 6.35 -5.91
CA PRO A 28 -11.07 5.37 -4.86
C PRO A 28 -11.96 4.15 -5.07
N CYS A 29 -11.44 2.99 -4.71
CA CYS A 29 -12.09 1.72 -4.95
C CYS A 29 -12.49 1.02 -3.66
N HIS A 30 -11.55 0.90 -2.71
CA HIS A 30 -11.82 0.22 -1.44
C HIS A 30 -11.02 0.85 -0.30
N LYS A 31 -11.42 0.49 0.91
CA LYS A 31 -10.79 0.98 2.13
C LYS A 31 -9.65 0.06 2.56
N ILE A 32 -8.60 0.66 3.06
CA ILE A 32 -7.50 -0.02 3.72
C ILE A 32 -7.49 0.36 5.20
N SER A 33 -7.00 -0.55 6.04
CA SER A 33 -6.94 -0.36 7.48
C SER A 33 -5.54 -0.62 8.00
N SER A 34 -5.13 0.18 8.97
CA SER A 34 -3.83 0.07 9.62
C SER A 34 -3.73 -1.21 10.43
N LEU A 35 -2.56 -1.86 10.35
CA LEU A 35 -2.23 -3.03 11.16
C LEU A 35 -1.35 -2.69 12.36
N ASN A 36 -0.69 -1.51 12.32
CA ASN A 36 0.28 -1.13 13.35
C ASN A 36 0.58 0.36 13.26
N ASN A 37 1.37 0.84 14.22
CA ASN A 37 1.80 2.24 14.26
C ASN A 37 3.02 2.44 13.37
N SER A 38 2.80 2.42 12.06
CA SER A 38 3.84 2.47 11.02
C SER A 38 4.14 3.90 10.57
N LEU A 39 5.11 4.05 9.67
CA LEU A 39 5.40 5.34 9.04
C LEU A 39 4.19 5.88 8.29
N LEU A 40 3.51 5.02 7.53
CA LEU A 40 2.32 5.43 6.79
C LEU A 40 1.15 5.80 7.70
N TYR A 41 1.12 5.26 8.92
CA TYR A 41 0.06 5.60 9.88
C TYR A 41 0.01 7.11 10.16
N ASN A 42 1.16 7.75 10.24
CA ASN A 42 1.25 9.19 10.48
C ASN A 42 0.71 10.02 9.32
N ILE A 43 0.57 9.41 8.15
CA ILE A 43 0.08 10.07 6.93
C ILE A 43 -1.38 9.71 6.66
N LEU A 44 -1.72 8.43 6.76
CA LEU A 44 -3.01 7.89 6.33
C LEU A 44 -4.00 7.70 7.47
N GLY A 45 -3.53 7.55 8.71
CA GLY A 45 -4.38 7.25 9.87
C GLY A 45 -4.81 5.78 9.89
N GLU A 46 -5.86 5.50 10.67
CA GLU A 46 -6.37 4.14 10.84
C GLU A 46 -6.93 3.54 9.55
N THR A 47 -7.64 4.35 8.78
CA THR A 47 -8.28 3.91 7.53
C THR A 47 -8.12 4.98 6.46
N HIS A 48 -8.08 4.53 5.23
CA HIS A 48 -8.04 5.42 4.07
C HIS A 48 -8.66 4.69 2.88
N VAL A 49 -9.16 5.44 1.89
CA VAL A 49 -9.74 4.86 0.68
C VAL A 49 -8.76 5.05 -0.47
N VAL A 50 -8.49 3.99 -1.20
CA VAL A 50 -7.47 3.97 -2.26
C VAL A 50 -8.01 3.36 -3.54
N ASN A 51 -7.33 3.66 -4.67
CA ASN A 51 -7.61 3.01 -5.94
C ASN A 51 -7.03 1.58 -5.94
N SER A 52 -7.40 0.78 -6.92
CA SER A 52 -6.92 -0.60 -6.99
C SER A 52 -6.85 -1.08 -8.43
N PHE A 53 -5.65 -1.44 -8.88
CA PHE A 53 -5.37 -1.92 -10.24
C PHE A 53 -4.34 -3.05 -10.18
N HIS A 54 -4.63 -4.11 -9.40
CA HIS A 54 -3.68 -5.22 -9.32
C HIS A 54 -4.42 -6.55 -9.29
N HIS A 55 -3.78 -7.60 -9.82
CA HIS A 55 -4.30 -8.96 -9.80
C HIS A 55 -3.40 -9.91 -9.00
N GLN A 56 -2.27 -9.41 -8.50
CA GLN A 56 -1.34 -10.15 -7.66
C GLN A 56 -1.35 -9.57 -6.26
N CYS A 57 -0.90 -10.32 -5.29
CA CYS A 57 -0.73 -9.81 -3.93
C CYS A 57 0.34 -10.61 -3.20
N ILE A 58 0.80 -10.06 -2.08
CA ILE A 58 1.79 -10.72 -1.25
C ILE A 58 1.16 -11.95 -0.58
N LYS A 59 1.85 -13.08 -0.69
CA LYS A 59 1.50 -14.32 0.00
C LYS A 59 2.30 -14.44 1.29
N LYS A 60 3.61 -14.25 1.21
CA LYS A 60 4.54 -14.31 2.34
C LYS A 60 5.45 -13.08 2.30
N LEU A 61 5.56 -12.38 3.42
CA LEU A 61 6.45 -11.23 3.52
C LEU A 61 7.91 -11.63 3.45
N GLY A 62 8.72 -10.78 2.85
CA GLY A 62 10.16 -10.90 2.90
C GLY A 62 10.68 -10.69 4.33
N LYS A 63 11.90 -11.14 4.57
CA LYS A 63 12.55 -11.01 5.87
C LYS A 63 12.69 -9.53 6.25
N ASN A 64 12.36 -9.21 7.51
CA ASN A 64 12.47 -7.87 8.10
C ASN A 64 11.46 -6.86 7.54
N LEU A 65 10.52 -7.28 6.69
CA LEU A 65 9.43 -6.43 6.24
C LEU A 65 8.22 -6.61 7.16
N ILE A 66 7.46 -5.53 7.33
CA ILE A 66 6.19 -5.58 8.05
C ILE A 66 5.05 -5.17 7.12
N ALA A 67 3.89 -5.80 7.29
CA ALA A 67 2.67 -5.36 6.65
C ALA A 67 2.10 -4.20 7.48
N SER A 68 1.85 -3.06 6.85
CA SER A 68 1.36 -1.88 7.57
C SER A 68 -0.11 -1.60 7.31
N TYR A 69 -0.65 -1.99 6.16
CA TYR A 69 -2.06 -1.83 5.83
C TYR A 69 -2.61 -3.06 5.15
N THR A 70 -3.90 -3.30 5.36
CA THR A 70 -4.62 -4.43 4.76
C THR A 70 -6.00 -3.96 4.29
N SER A 71 -6.52 -4.59 3.24
CA SER A 71 -7.91 -4.45 2.83
C SER A 71 -8.81 -5.34 3.69
N SER A 72 -10.14 -5.18 3.56
CA SER A 72 -11.09 -5.95 4.37
C SER A 72 -11.04 -7.45 4.07
N ASP A 73 -10.59 -7.84 2.88
CA ASP A 73 -10.40 -9.24 2.49
C ASP A 73 -9.01 -9.77 2.85
N LYS A 74 -8.25 -9.01 3.67
CA LYS A 74 -6.93 -9.38 4.20
C LYS A 74 -5.83 -9.47 3.15
N VAL A 75 -5.96 -8.73 2.07
CA VAL A 75 -4.87 -8.52 1.13
C VAL A 75 -3.93 -7.47 1.72
N THR A 76 -2.63 -7.79 1.79
CA THR A 76 -1.62 -6.82 2.22
C THR A 76 -1.54 -5.70 1.18
N GLU A 77 -1.82 -4.47 1.60
CA GLU A 77 -1.87 -3.30 0.72
C GLU A 77 -0.64 -2.42 0.85
N ALA A 78 0.06 -2.47 1.97
CA ALA A 78 1.29 -1.72 2.18
C ALA A 78 2.25 -2.51 3.05
N ILE A 79 3.54 -2.34 2.75
CA ILE A 79 4.63 -2.94 3.52
C ILE A 79 5.67 -1.89 3.82
N GLU A 80 6.43 -2.08 4.90
CA GLU A 80 7.50 -1.18 5.29
C GLU A 80 8.72 -1.95 5.75
N TYR A 81 9.89 -1.34 5.60
CA TYR A 81 11.14 -1.83 6.14
C TYR A 81 11.51 -0.97 7.35
N PRO A 82 11.20 -1.41 8.58
CA PRO A 82 11.31 -0.54 9.75
C PRO A 82 12.74 -0.11 10.09
N ASN A 83 13.73 -0.84 9.61
CA ASN A 83 15.15 -0.54 9.90
C ASN A 83 15.75 0.49 8.92
N ARG A 84 14.96 1.04 8.01
CA ARG A 84 15.44 2.01 7.02
C ARG A 84 14.51 3.21 6.96
N PRO A 85 15.07 4.42 6.70
CA PRO A 85 14.23 5.62 6.57
C PRO A 85 13.30 5.47 5.38
N PHE A 86 12.05 5.70 5.60
CA PHE A 86 10.95 5.75 4.64
C PHE A 86 11.10 4.78 3.46
N THR A 87 11.23 3.49 3.76
CA THR A 87 11.22 2.44 2.76
C THR A 87 9.86 1.75 2.84
N VAL A 88 8.97 2.07 1.88
CA VAL A 88 7.60 1.58 1.86
C VAL A 88 7.23 1.08 0.48
N GLY A 89 6.37 0.07 0.43
CA GLY A 89 5.76 -0.42 -0.79
C GLY A 89 4.25 -0.41 -0.66
N VAL A 90 3.55 -0.03 -1.70
CA VAL A 90 2.08 0.04 -1.69
C VAL A 90 1.51 -0.66 -2.92
N GLN A 91 0.33 -1.27 -2.75
CA GLN A 91 -0.37 -1.95 -3.85
C GLN A 91 -1.20 -1.00 -4.69
N TRP A 92 -1.71 0.08 -4.08
CA TRP A 92 -2.48 1.08 -4.84
C TRP A 92 -1.53 2.00 -5.61
N HIS A 93 -2.12 2.88 -6.40
CA HIS A 93 -1.36 3.79 -7.25
C HIS A 93 -1.52 5.23 -6.78
N PRO A 94 -0.73 5.68 -5.79
CA PRO A 94 -0.85 7.05 -5.27
C PRO A 94 -0.53 8.12 -6.33
N GLU A 95 0.30 7.79 -7.32
CA GLU A 95 0.60 8.72 -8.41
C GLU A 95 -0.64 9.10 -9.23
N CYS A 96 -1.70 8.29 -9.17
CA CYS A 96 -2.96 8.55 -9.84
C CYS A 96 -3.98 9.30 -8.95
N MET A 97 -3.62 9.56 -7.68
CA MET A 97 -4.51 10.16 -6.68
C MET A 97 -3.93 11.46 -6.12
N LEU A 98 -3.35 12.30 -6.96
CA LEU A 98 -2.64 13.50 -6.49
C LEU A 98 -3.55 14.59 -5.94
N ASP A 99 -4.86 14.49 -6.15
CA ASP A 99 -5.85 15.35 -5.48
C ASP A 99 -6.05 15.01 -4.02
N ASP A 100 -5.60 13.85 -3.60
CA ASP A 100 -5.64 13.40 -2.21
C ASP A 100 -4.38 13.88 -1.49
N LYS A 101 -4.54 14.72 -0.48
CA LYS A 101 -3.41 15.31 0.25
C LYS A 101 -2.52 14.26 0.91
N ALA A 102 -3.12 13.17 1.40
CA ALA A 102 -2.34 12.10 2.02
C ALA A 102 -1.44 11.41 1.00
N MET A 103 -1.90 11.24 -0.25
CA MET A 103 -1.08 10.64 -1.29
C MET A 103 0.09 11.54 -1.67
N LEU A 104 -0.13 12.86 -1.75
CA LEU A 104 0.97 13.81 -1.96
C LEU A 104 1.99 13.75 -0.83
N GLU A 105 1.53 13.62 0.41
CA GLU A 105 2.39 13.56 1.58
C GLU A 105 3.34 12.35 1.54
N ILE A 106 2.90 11.23 0.99
CA ILE A 106 3.75 10.05 0.80
C ILE A 106 4.97 10.41 -0.06
N PHE A 107 4.74 11.11 -1.17
CA PHE A 107 5.82 11.52 -2.06
C PHE A 107 6.75 12.55 -1.41
N TYR A 108 6.19 13.52 -0.68
CA TYR A 108 6.99 14.52 0.02
C TYR A 108 7.89 13.88 1.09
N CYS A 109 7.36 12.94 1.86
CA CYS A 109 8.16 12.21 2.85
C CYS A 109 9.28 11.42 2.19
N PHE A 110 9.00 10.78 1.07
CA PHE A 110 10.01 10.03 0.32
C PHE A 110 11.13 10.96 -0.15
N ILE A 111 10.78 12.10 -0.74
CA ILE A 111 11.75 13.07 -1.25
C ILE A 111 12.58 13.63 -0.10
N GLU A 112 11.96 14.01 1.00
CA GLU A 112 12.64 14.57 2.16
C GLU A 112 13.65 13.59 2.76
N GLN A 113 13.24 12.33 2.95
CA GLN A 113 14.13 11.31 3.50
C GLN A 113 15.25 10.96 2.54
N SER A 114 14.99 10.94 1.25
CA SER A 114 16.02 10.70 0.24
C SER A 114 17.08 11.81 0.26
N ALA A 115 16.68 13.07 0.44
CA ALA A 115 17.60 14.19 0.52
C ALA A 115 18.47 14.09 1.78
N ARG A 116 17.91 13.63 2.91
CA ARG A 116 18.67 13.48 4.17
C ARG A 116 19.68 12.34 4.12
N THR A 117 19.41 11.30 3.35
CA THR A 117 20.29 10.12 3.27
C THR A 117 21.29 10.23 2.14
N LYS A 118 21.18 11.24 1.30
CA LYS A 118 22.09 11.47 0.18
C LYS A 118 23.35 12.17 0.65
N HIS A 119 24.45 11.55 0.46
CA HIS A 119 25.77 12.08 0.82
C HIS A 119 26.71 12.09 -0.36
#